data_c3af982a827b63d77392e0b75249bebc
#
_entry.id   c3af982a827b63d77392e0b75249bebc
#
_cell.length_a   1.000
_cell.length_b   1.000
_cell.length_c   1.000
_cell.angle_alpha   90.00
_cell.angle_beta   90.00
_cell.angle_gamma   90.00
#
_symmetry.space_group_name_H-M   'P 1'
#
loop_
_entity.id
_entity.type
_entity.pdbx_description
1 polymer ?
#
loop_
_entity_poly.entity_id
_entity_poly.type
_entity_poly.pdbx_seq_one_letter_code
_entity_poly.pdbx_strand_id
1 'polypeptide(L)' 'MKCPLCNIEMRITSSKNIVENDDTPDAETKLFITQDLTCMNKNCSNYEKVVETVKTELPIG' A
#
# COMPACT_ATOMS: atom_id res chain seq x y z
N MET A 1 -6.11 8.77 -2.01
CA MET A 1 -5.62 9.33 -0.72
C MET A 1 -4.76 10.55 -1.00
N LYS A 2 -4.95 11.60 -0.27
CA LYS A 2 -4.22 12.85 -0.46
C LYS A 2 -3.07 12.97 0.53
N CYS A 3 -1.97 13.58 0.08
CA CYS A 3 -0.85 13.87 0.96
C CYS A 3 -1.30 14.81 2.10
N PRO A 4 -1.00 14.47 3.36
CA PRO A 4 -1.46 15.29 4.49
C PRO A 4 -0.79 16.67 4.57
N LEU A 5 0.34 16.86 3.89
CA LEU A 5 1.05 18.15 3.90
C LEU A 5 0.60 19.10 2.82
N CYS A 6 0.28 18.61 1.63
CA CYS A 6 -0.04 19.47 0.49
C CYS A 6 -1.45 19.27 -0.08
N ASN A 7 -2.19 18.27 0.41
CA ASN A 7 -3.55 17.96 -0.05
C ASN A 7 -3.68 17.61 -1.53
N ILE A 8 -2.57 17.23 -2.17
CA ILE A 8 -2.60 16.78 -3.56
C ILE A 8 -2.68 15.26 -3.56
N GLU A 9 -3.47 14.71 -4.48
CA GLU A 9 -3.65 13.27 -4.62
C GLU A 9 -2.32 12.57 -4.83
N MET A 10 -2.03 11.57 -4.00
CA MET A 10 -0.83 10.77 -4.12
C MET A 10 -0.98 9.71 -5.19
N ARG A 11 0.14 9.26 -5.76
CA ARG A 11 0.17 8.17 -6.73
C ARG A 11 0.64 6.88 -6.11
N ILE A 12 0.08 5.78 -6.61
CA ILE A 12 0.56 4.44 -6.28
C ILE A 12 1.81 4.20 -7.12
N THR A 13 2.97 4.12 -6.47
CA THR A 13 4.25 3.93 -7.15
C THR A 13 4.77 2.51 -7.04
N SER A 14 4.26 1.73 -6.10
CA SER A 14 4.64 0.33 -5.93
C SER A 14 3.44 -0.47 -5.46
N SER A 15 3.34 -1.69 -5.96
CA SER A 15 2.29 -2.62 -5.57
C SER A 15 2.91 -4.01 -5.43
N LYS A 16 2.63 -4.69 -4.33
CA LYS A 16 3.16 -6.04 -4.07
C LYS A 16 2.04 -6.94 -3.61
N ASN A 17 2.08 -8.18 -4.06
CA ASN A 17 1.20 -9.22 -3.57
C ASN A 17 1.90 -9.96 -2.42
N ILE A 18 1.19 -10.12 -1.30
CA ILE A 18 1.70 -10.83 -0.14
C ILE A 18 0.79 -12.03 0.11
N VAL A 19 1.40 -13.18 0.24
CA VAL A 19 0.70 -14.41 0.64
C VAL A 19 1.10 -14.71 2.08
N GLU A 20 0.12 -14.69 2.96
CA GLU A 20 0.32 -15.08 4.35
C GLU A 20 -0.32 -16.45 4.56
N ASN A 21 0.49 -17.43 4.89
CA ASN A 21 0.04 -18.78 5.20
C ASN A 21 0.81 -19.22 6.42
N ASP A 22 0.08 -19.56 7.47
CA ASP A 22 0.67 -20.18 8.63
C ASP A 22 1.03 -21.63 8.31
N ASP A 23 2.16 -22.14 8.82
CA ASP A 23 2.66 -23.48 8.50
C ASP A 23 1.81 -24.60 9.08
N THR A 24 0.67 -24.29 9.66
CA THR A 24 -0.24 -25.29 10.20
C THR A 24 -1.25 -25.73 9.13
N PRO A 25 -1.63 -27.01 9.08
CA PRO A 25 -2.58 -27.49 8.07
C PRO A 25 -3.99 -26.93 8.23
N ASP A 26 -4.30 -26.33 9.37
CA ASP A 26 -5.60 -25.71 9.64
C ASP A 26 -5.61 -24.20 9.35
N ALA A 27 -4.46 -23.63 8.97
CA ALA A 27 -4.37 -22.19 8.70
C ALA A 27 -4.91 -21.87 7.33
N GLU A 28 -5.71 -20.81 7.26
CA GLU A 28 -6.20 -20.29 6.00
C GLU A 28 -5.11 -19.47 5.31
N THR A 29 -4.96 -19.70 4.01
CA THR A 29 -4.10 -18.83 3.20
C THR A 29 -4.77 -17.49 2.99
N LYS A 30 -4.07 -16.42 3.32
CA LYS A 30 -4.58 -15.07 3.11
C LYS A 30 -3.75 -14.36 2.06
N LEU A 31 -4.44 -13.68 1.17
CA LEU A 31 -3.81 -12.87 0.13
C LEU A 31 -4.02 -11.39 0.46
N PHE A 32 -2.94 -10.65 0.38
CA PHE A 32 -2.97 -9.19 0.57
C PHE A 32 -2.30 -8.52 -0.61
N ILE A 33 -2.74 -7.31 -0.88
CA ILE A 33 -2.02 -6.42 -1.79
C ILE A 33 -1.57 -5.19 -0.99
N THR A 34 -0.31 -4.83 -1.12
CA THR A 34 0.23 -3.61 -0.53
C THR A 34 0.50 -2.61 -1.64
N GLN A 35 0.13 -1.36 -1.39
CA GLN A 35 0.32 -0.27 -2.34
C GLN A 35 1.01 0.87 -1.63
N ASP A 36 2.12 1.35 -2.19
CA ASP A 36 2.86 2.48 -1.67
C ASP A 36 2.39 3.76 -2.36
N LEU A 37 1.96 4.71 -1.56
CA LEU A 37 1.49 6.00 -2.04
C LEU A 37 2.58 7.04 -1.88
N THR A 38 2.90 7.71 -2.97
CA THR A 38 3.99 8.69 -3.03
C THR A 38 3.44 10.06 -3.40
N CYS A 39 3.92 11.08 -2.71
CA CYS A 39 3.60 12.46 -3.03
C CYS A 39 4.31 12.89 -4.31
N MET A 40 3.56 13.42 -5.27
CA MET A 40 4.08 13.86 -6.56
C MET A 40 4.09 15.38 -6.71
N ASN A 41 3.90 16.11 -5.62
CA ASN A 41 3.95 17.57 -5.64
C ASN A 41 5.38 18.05 -5.42
N LYS A 42 5.96 18.66 -6.45
CA LYS A 42 7.34 19.17 -6.41
C LYS A 42 7.58 20.21 -5.32
N ASN A 43 6.52 20.88 -4.86
CA ASN A 43 6.61 21.90 -3.83
C ASN A 43 6.40 21.35 -2.42
N CYS A 44 6.19 20.05 -2.30
CA CYS A 44 5.95 19.39 -1.02
C CYS A 44 7.26 18.77 -0.52
N SER A 45 7.49 18.84 0.79
CA SER A 45 8.67 18.20 1.40
C SER A 45 8.65 16.69 1.30
N ASN A 46 7.48 16.09 1.03
CA ASN A 46 7.33 14.65 0.81
C ASN A 46 7.45 14.23 -0.66
N TYR A 47 7.86 15.14 -1.53
CA TYR A 47 8.00 14.82 -2.95
C TYR A 47 8.90 13.60 -3.18
N GLU A 48 8.40 12.67 -3.98
CA GLU A 48 9.05 11.39 -4.30
C GLU A 48 9.29 10.47 -3.08
N LYS A 49 8.68 10.76 -1.94
CA LYS A 49 8.76 9.89 -0.77
C LYS A 49 7.48 9.09 -0.60
N VAL A 50 7.62 7.85 -0.13
CA VAL A 50 6.47 7.04 0.25
C VAL A 50 5.88 7.64 1.52
N VAL A 51 4.65 8.14 1.41
CA VAL A 51 3.96 8.80 2.53
C VAL A 51 3.10 7.79 3.28
N GLU A 52 2.49 6.88 2.55
CA GLU A 52 1.52 5.94 3.12
C GLU A 52 1.66 4.59 2.42
N THR A 53 1.43 3.52 3.17
CA THR A 53 1.33 2.17 2.61
C THR A 53 -0.03 1.59 3.00
N VAL A 54 -0.79 1.18 2.00
CA VAL A 54 -2.12 0.58 2.20
C VAL A 54 -2.01 -0.92 2.00
N LYS A 55 -2.52 -1.69 2.97
CA LYS A 55 -2.61 -3.15 2.89
C LYS A 55 -4.07 -3.54 2.81
N THR A 56 -4.43 -4.25 1.75
CA THR A 56 -5.81 -4.68 1.52
C THR A 56 -5.86 -6.19 1.43
N GLU A 57 -6.76 -6.81 2.18
CA GLU A 57 -7.01 -8.24 2.09
C GLU A 57 -7.84 -8.54 0.85
N LEU A 58 -7.38 -9.50 0.04
CA LEU A 58 -8.11 -9.95 -1.14
C LEU A 58 -9.00 -11.13 -0.78
N PRO A 59 -10.22 -11.19 -1.34
CA PRO A 59 -11.08 -12.34 -1.12
C PRO A 59 -10.47 -13.59 -1.76
N ILE A 60 -10.47 -14.67 -1.00
CA ILE A 60 -10.08 -15.98 -1.49
C ILE A 60 -11.38 -16.70 -1.83
N GLY A 61 -11.60 -16.79 -3.11
CA GLY A 61 -12.85 -17.40 -3.56
C GLY A 61 -12.72 -18.82 -3.99
#